data_2b08b019677dd531c3de88b59bf05ee7
#
_entry.id   2b08b019677dd531c3de88b59bf05ee7
#
_cell.length_a   1.000
_cell.length_b   1.000
_cell.length_c   1.000
_cell.angle_alpha   90.00
_cell.angle_beta   90.00
_cell.angle_gamma   90.00
#
_symmetry.space_group_name_H-M   'P 1'
#
loop_
_entity.id
_entity.type
_entity.pdbx_description
1 polymer ?
#
loop_
_entity_poly.entity_id
_entity_poly.type
_entity_poly.pdbx_seq_one_letter_code
_entity_poly.pdbx_strand_id
1 'polypeptide(L)'
;MLGYWKNDEATSECMNNEGWFRSGDMGKFEGPFLFILDRIKDMVIRGGENISCIEVETAIYAHPSVQEAAVFGIPEERLGETLCVAICLKPSMKLSEEDLRDFLQDKLAAFKIPSFMQISHEELPRVASGKFSKTQLRDIFVSIEQNQP
;
A
#
# COMPACT_ATOMS: atom_id res chain seq x y z
N MET A 1 -24.28 -10.15 7.80
CA MET A 1 -23.78 -11.07 8.83
C MET A 1 -24.40 -10.71 10.16
N LEU A 2 -24.42 -11.63 11.16
CA LEU A 2 -24.98 -11.31 12.48
C LEU A 2 -24.00 -10.55 13.39
N GLY A 3 -22.72 -10.73 13.18
CA GLY A 3 -21.66 -10.07 13.94
C GLY A 3 -20.38 -10.90 13.99
N TYR A 4 -19.36 -10.38 14.66
CA TYR A 4 -18.14 -11.13 14.96
C TYR A 4 -18.36 -12.03 16.17
N TRP A 5 -17.84 -13.26 16.10
CA TRP A 5 -18.02 -14.24 17.18
C TRP A 5 -17.38 -13.73 18.48
N LYS A 6 -18.21 -13.63 19.53
CA LYS A 6 -17.80 -13.18 20.88
C LYS A 6 -17.04 -11.84 20.89
N ASN A 7 -17.33 -10.94 19.96
CA ASN A 7 -16.72 -9.62 19.87
C ASN A 7 -17.78 -8.57 19.49
N ASP A 8 -18.54 -8.15 20.49
CA ASP A 8 -19.65 -7.20 20.32
C ASP A 8 -19.13 -5.79 20.01
N GLU A 9 -17.93 -5.42 20.53
CA GLU A 9 -17.29 -4.14 20.26
C GLU A 9 -16.96 -4.01 18.76
N ALA A 10 -16.21 -4.96 18.19
CA ALA A 10 -15.90 -4.97 16.76
C ALA A 10 -17.16 -5.06 15.90
N THR A 11 -18.23 -5.71 16.39
CA THR A 11 -19.51 -5.77 15.68
C THR A 11 -20.18 -4.41 15.64
N SER A 12 -20.20 -3.67 16.76
CA SER A 12 -20.82 -2.34 16.85
C SER A 12 -20.06 -1.28 16.04
N GLU A 13 -18.75 -1.42 15.91
CA GLU A 13 -17.91 -0.54 15.08
C GLU A 13 -18.20 -0.70 13.58
N CYS A 14 -18.45 -1.92 13.12
CA CYS A 14 -18.61 -2.21 11.70
C CYS A 14 -20.06 -2.29 11.23
N MET A 15 -21.05 -2.40 12.13
CA MET A 15 -22.46 -2.47 11.77
C MET A 15 -23.23 -1.29 12.36
N ASN A 16 -24.03 -0.62 11.51
CA ASN A 16 -24.93 0.43 11.99
C ASN A 16 -26.29 -0.17 12.45
N ASN A 17 -27.10 0.68 13.08
CA ASN A 17 -28.43 0.28 13.62
C ASN A 17 -29.42 -0.15 12.52
N GLU A 18 -29.16 0.17 11.27
CA GLU A 18 -29.99 -0.22 10.10
C GLU A 18 -29.52 -1.54 9.47
N GLY A 19 -28.47 -2.17 10.01
CA GLY A 19 -27.93 -3.44 9.53
C GLY A 19 -26.91 -3.31 8.38
N TRP A 20 -26.44 -2.10 8.05
CA TRP A 20 -25.38 -1.92 7.07
C TRP A 20 -24.02 -2.24 7.65
N PHE A 21 -23.22 -2.96 6.87
CA PHE A 21 -21.87 -3.34 7.20
C PHE A 21 -20.85 -2.39 6.55
N ARG A 22 -19.99 -1.80 7.35
CA ARG A 22 -18.85 -1.00 6.90
C ARG A 22 -17.68 -1.94 6.61
N SER A 23 -17.44 -2.23 5.34
CA SER A 23 -16.34 -3.15 4.93
C SER A 23 -14.95 -2.58 5.18
N GLY A 24 -14.81 -1.25 5.27
CA GLY A 24 -13.53 -0.55 5.30
C GLY A 24 -12.85 -0.48 3.94
N ASP A 25 -13.55 -0.87 2.88
CA ASP A 25 -13.07 -0.75 1.51
C ASP A 25 -13.58 0.55 0.88
N MET A 26 -12.76 1.17 0.03
CA MET A 26 -13.14 2.29 -0.80
C MET A 26 -13.45 1.81 -2.20
N GLY A 27 -14.59 2.26 -2.73
CA GLY A 27 -15.01 1.90 -4.07
C GLY A 27 -15.62 3.07 -4.82
N LYS A 28 -15.74 2.93 -6.13
CA LYS A 28 -16.46 3.86 -7.00
C LYS A 28 -17.49 3.11 -7.84
N PHE A 29 -18.59 3.78 -8.16
CA PHE A 29 -19.54 3.29 -9.14
C PHE A 29 -19.24 3.86 -10.52
N GLU A 30 -19.24 3.01 -11.55
CA GLU A 30 -19.25 3.42 -12.95
C GLU A 30 -20.46 2.73 -13.62
N GLY A 31 -21.54 3.48 -13.83
CA GLY A 31 -22.80 2.90 -14.24
C GLY A 31 -23.30 1.88 -13.20
N PRO A 32 -23.62 0.63 -13.60
CA PRO A 32 -24.08 -0.41 -12.68
C PRO A 32 -22.95 -1.16 -11.96
N PHE A 33 -21.68 -0.85 -12.24
CA PHE A 33 -20.53 -1.60 -11.72
C PHE A 33 -19.92 -0.90 -10.51
N LEU A 34 -19.63 -1.68 -9.46
CA LEU A 34 -18.83 -1.24 -8.31
C LEU A 34 -17.40 -1.71 -8.47
N PHE A 35 -16.46 -0.76 -8.48
CA PHE A 35 -15.02 -1.02 -8.50
C PHE A 35 -14.46 -0.77 -7.10
N ILE A 36 -13.80 -1.78 -6.53
CA ILE A 36 -13.06 -1.62 -5.27
C ILE A 36 -11.70 -1.02 -5.62
N LEU A 37 -11.38 0.12 -5.03
CA LEU A 37 -10.15 0.87 -5.30
C LEU A 37 -9.03 0.54 -4.32
N ASP A 38 -9.35 0.47 -3.02
CA ASP A 38 -8.38 0.18 -1.96
C ASP A 38 -9.10 -0.07 -0.63
N ARG A 39 -8.34 -0.37 0.43
CA ARG A 39 -8.83 -0.31 1.80
C ARG A 39 -8.57 1.07 2.39
N ILE A 40 -9.55 1.64 3.09
CA ILE A 40 -9.44 2.97 3.71
C ILE A 40 -8.20 3.05 4.61
N LYS A 41 -7.94 2.01 5.42
CA LYS A 41 -6.80 1.94 6.33
C LYS A 41 -5.43 1.69 5.69
N ASP A 42 -5.43 1.28 4.41
CA ASP A 42 -4.21 0.98 3.66
C ASP A 42 -3.81 2.14 2.74
N MET A 43 -4.66 3.18 2.64
CA MET A 43 -4.33 4.41 1.93
C MET A 43 -3.27 5.20 2.70
N VAL A 44 -2.38 5.83 1.96
CA VAL A 44 -1.37 6.74 2.51
C VAL A 44 -1.89 8.16 2.44
N ILE A 45 -1.87 8.86 3.57
CA ILE A 45 -2.32 10.27 3.67
C ILE A 45 -1.09 11.16 3.71
N ARG A 46 -0.74 11.72 2.54
CA ARG A 46 0.45 12.56 2.38
C ARG A 46 0.05 13.99 2.06
N GLY A 47 0.31 14.91 2.98
CA GLY A 47 0.02 16.33 2.77
C GLY A 47 -1.46 16.63 2.51
N GLY A 48 -2.38 15.81 3.05
CA GLY A 48 -3.81 15.91 2.82
C GLY A 48 -4.32 15.17 1.58
N GLU A 49 -3.43 14.62 0.75
CA GLU A 49 -3.79 13.80 -0.42
C GLU A 49 -3.92 12.33 0.00
N ASN A 50 -4.99 11.68 -0.47
CA ASN A 50 -5.21 10.25 -0.28
C ASN A 50 -4.61 9.46 -1.44
N ILE A 51 -3.58 8.67 -1.17
CA ILE A 51 -2.87 7.88 -2.17
C ILE A 51 -3.27 6.41 -2.02
N SER A 52 -3.85 5.83 -3.07
CA SER A 52 -4.13 4.40 -3.12
C SER A 52 -2.85 3.61 -3.32
N CYS A 53 -2.55 2.70 -2.38
CA CYS A 53 -1.43 1.78 -2.53
C CYS A 53 -1.59 0.88 -3.76
N ILE A 54 -2.81 0.43 -4.05
CA ILE A 54 -3.11 -0.45 -5.20
C ILE A 54 -2.83 0.26 -6.53
N GLU A 55 -3.16 1.54 -6.64
CA GLU A 55 -2.87 2.34 -7.85
C GLU A 55 -1.34 2.38 -8.11
N VAL A 56 -0.57 2.67 -7.08
CA VAL A 56 0.89 2.75 -7.17
C VAL A 56 1.51 1.38 -7.42
N GLU A 57 1.06 0.34 -6.70
CA GLU A 57 1.47 -1.06 -6.92
C GLU A 57 1.21 -1.49 -8.37
N THR A 58 0.03 -1.16 -8.92
CA THR A 58 -0.34 -1.48 -10.31
C THR A 58 0.61 -0.83 -11.32
N ALA A 59 0.97 0.45 -11.11
CA ALA A 59 1.91 1.14 -11.97
C ALA A 59 3.32 0.52 -11.90
N ILE A 60 3.77 0.09 -10.70
CA ILE A 60 5.06 -0.56 -10.49
C ILE A 60 5.08 -1.96 -11.12
N TYR A 61 4.01 -2.75 -10.97
CA TYR A 61 3.88 -4.06 -11.60
C TYR A 61 3.93 -4.03 -13.14
N ALA A 62 3.61 -2.90 -13.75
CA ALA A 62 3.76 -2.73 -15.19
C ALA A 62 5.23 -2.71 -15.66
N HIS A 63 6.20 -2.58 -14.73
CA HIS A 63 7.62 -2.66 -15.07
C HIS A 63 8.07 -4.11 -15.27
N PRO A 64 8.74 -4.46 -16.39
CA PRO A 64 9.04 -5.86 -16.76
C PRO A 64 9.96 -6.58 -15.77
N SER A 65 10.81 -5.86 -15.03
CA SER A 65 11.75 -6.42 -14.06
C SER A 65 11.13 -6.73 -12.70
N VAL A 66 9.93 -6.23 -12.40
CA VAL A 66 9.29 -6.40 -11.10
C VAL A 66 8.58 -7.74 -11.01
N GLN A 67 8.85 -8.48 -9.94
CA GLN A 67 8.16 -9.71 -9.57
C GLN A 67 7.08 -9.43 -8.52
N GLU A 68 7.44 -8.71 -7.44
CA GLU A 68 6.54 -8.33 -6.36
C GLU A 68 6.76 -6.87 -5.98
N ALA A 69 5.70 -6.21 -5.57
CA ALA A 69 5.75 -4.86 -5.03
C ALA A 69 4.73 -4.71 -3.90
N ALA A 70 5.13 -4.08 -2.80
CA ALA A 70 4.25 -3.71 -1.71
C ALA A 70 4.45 -2.24 -1.36
N VAL A 71 3.41 -1.44 -1.53
CA VAL A 71 3.39 -0.01 -1.24
C VAL A 71 2.72 0.23 0.11
N PHE A 72 3.29 1.12 0.91
CA PHE A 72 2.78 1.47 2.24
C PHE A 72 3.26 2.86 2.64
N GLY A 73 2.60 3.45 3.64
CA GLY A 73 3.04 4.70 4.27
C GLY A 73 3.85 4.43 5.52
N ILE A 74 4.83 5.29 5.80
CA ILE A 74 5.45 5.44 7.12
C ILE A 74 5.22 6.85 7.64
N PRO A 75 5.17 7.07 8.97
CA PRO A 75 4.99 8.40 9.54
C PRO A 75 6.08 9.37 9.09
N GLU A 76 5.70 10.59 8.75
CA GLU A 76 6.61 11.67 8.37
C GLU A 76 6.11 12.99 8.98
N GLU A 77 7.00 13.75 9.62
CA GLU A 77 6.66 14.90 10.47
C GLU A 77 5.93 16.01 9.71
N ARG A 78 6.35 16.32 8.49
CA ARG A 78 5.85 17.46 7.72
C ARG A 78 4.56 17.17 6.97
N LEU A 79 4.43 15.99 6.41
CA LEU A 79 3.32 15.62 5.51
C LEU A 79 2.38 14.57 6.10
N GLY A 80 2.60 14.14 7.36
CA GLY A 80 1.86 13.10 8.04
C GLY A 80 2.38 11.70 7.70
N GLU A 81 2.37 11.33 6.43
CA GLU A 81 2.97 10.09 5.94
C GLU A 81 3.80 10.32 4.69
N THR A 82 4.81 9.48 4.49
CA THR A 82 5.54 9.38 3.25
C THR A 82 5.33 8.01 2.60
N LEU A 83 5.33 7.99 1.26
CA LEU A 83 5.08 6.79 0.49
C LEU A 83 6.36 6.00 0.30
N CYS A 84 6.31 4.71 0.66
CA CYS A 84 7.40 3.76 0.55
C CYS A 84 6.99 2.56 -0.29
N VAL A 85 7.96 1.90 -0.91
CA VAL A 85 7.77 0.66 -1.63
C VAL A 85 8.90 -0.33 -1.38
N ALA A 86 8.55 -1.58 -1.12
CA ALA A 86 9.46 -2.72 -1.17
C ALA A 86 9.19 -3.52 -2.45
N ILE A 87 10.26 -3.84 -3.18
CA ILE A 87 10.21 -4.51 -4.49
C ILE A 87 11.10 -5.73 -4.49
N CYS A 88 10.53 -6.86 -4.93
CA CYS A 88 11.28 -8.04 -5.32
C CYS A 88 11.41 -8.08 -6.85
N LEU A 89 12.63 -8.19 -7.35
CA LEU A 89 12.91 -8.30 -8.77
C LEU A 89 12.81 -9.75 -9.25
N LYS A 90 12.45 -9.91 -10.51
CA LYS A 90 12.56 -11.21 -11.21
C LYS A 90 14.01 -11.67 -11.24
N PRO A 91 14.27 -12.99 -11.26
CA PRO A 91 15.62 -13.53 -11.35
C PRO A 91 16.44 -12.89 -12.48
N SER A 92 17.68 -12.55 -12.18
CA SER A 92 18.65 -11.94 -13.11
C SER A 92 18.30 -10.56 -13.68
N MET A 93 17.18 -9.96 -13.29
CA MET A 93 16.82 -8.61 -13.71
C MET A 93 17.50 -7.58 -12.80
N LYS A 94 17.73 -6.38 -13.33
CA LYS A 94 18.24 -5.24 -12.59
C LYS A 94 17.30 -4.06 -12.77
N LEU A 95 17.20 -3.24 -11.75
CA LEU A 95 16.41 -2.02 -11.76
C LEU A 95 17.01 -1.08 -10.71
N SER A 96 17.36 0.14 -11.08
CA SER A 96 17.73 1.19 -10.14
C SER A 96 16.50 1.96 -9.67
N GLU A 97 16.65 2.68 -8.55
CA GLU A 97 15.58 3.59 -8.09
C GLU A 97 15.32 4.70 -9.11
N GLU A 98 16.37 5.20 -9.76
CA GLU A 98 16.28 6.26 -10.78
C GLU A 98 15.47 5.78 -11.99
N ASP A 99 15.82 4.61 -12.54
CA ASP A 99 15.09 4.03 -13.68
C ASP A 99 13.62 3.78 -13.36
N LEU A 100 13.32 3.29 -12.14
CA LEU A 100 11.94 3.08 -11.71
C LEU A 100 11.21 4.41 -11.53
N ARG A 101 11.85 5.41 -10.97
CA ARG A 101 11.28 6.74 -10.78
C ARG A 101 10.92 7.38 -12.12
N ASP A 102 11.81 7.31 -13.10
CA ASP A 102 11.57 7.80 -14.46
C ASP A 102 10.42 7.03 -15.13
N PHE A 103 10.40 5.71 -14.99
CA PHE A 103 9.29 4.89 -15.51
C PHE A 103 7.92 5.25 -14.93
N LEU A 104 7.87 5.69 -13.67
CA LEU A 104 6.63 6.05 -12.99
C LEU A 104 6.16 7.47 -13.29
N GLN A 105 7.03 8.40 -13.72
CA GLN A 105 6.66 9.79 -14.02
C GLN A 105 5.58 9.90 -15.10
N ASP A 106 5.60 9.00 -16.08
CA ASP A 106 4.60 8.98 -17.16
C ASP A 106 3.26 8.31 -16.75
N LYS A 107 3.21 7.69 -15.56
CA LYS A 107 2.08 6.86 -15.12
C LYS A 107 1.37 7.41 -13.89
N LEU A 108 2.09 8.14 -13.05
CA LEU A 108 1.60 8.61 -11.76
C LEU A 108 1.87 10.11 -11.60
N ALA A 109 0.98 10.78 -10.89
CA ALA A 109 1.25 12.14 -10.43
C ALA A 109 2.49 12.16 -9.51
N ALA A 110 3.28 13.23 -9.56
CA ALA A 110 4.56 13.32 -8.85
C ALA A 110 4.47 13.01 -7.34
N PHE A 111 3.38 13.42 -6.67
CA PHE A 111 3.17 13.16 -5.25
C PHE A 111 2.87 11.69 -4.93
N LYS A 112 2.49 10.86 -5.92
CA LYS A 112 2.24 9.41 -5.81
C LYS A 112 3.49 8.57 -6.08
N ILE A 113 4.59 9.16 -6.51
CA ILE A 113 5.85 8.44 -6.70
C ILE A 113 6.46 8.19 -5.31
N PRO A 114 6.81 6.92 -4.96
CA PRO A 114 7.41 6.62 -3.67
C PRO A 114 8.68 7.40 -3.40
N SER A 115 8.80 7.96 -2.19
CA SER A 115 10.00 8.69 -1.76
C SER A 115 11.14 7.74 -1.44
N PHE A 116 10.82 6.61 -0.81
CA PHE A 116 11.78 5.57 -0.43
C PHE A 116 11.45 4.26 -1.15
N MET A 117 12.46 3.66 -1.75
CA MET A 117 12.34 2.42 -2.51
C MET A 117 13.39 1.42 -2.04
N GLN A 118 12.97 0.25 -1.61
CA GLN A 118 13.85 -0.87 -1.35
C GLN A 118 13.70 -1.88 -2.49
N ILE A 119 14.76 -2.05 -3.28
CA ILE A 119 14.76 -2.93 -4.45
C ILE A 119 15.76 -4.07 -4.18
N SER A 120 15.28 -5.30 -4.20
CA SER A 120 16.09 -6.49 -3.93
C SER A 120 15.63 -7.70 -4.74
N HIS A 121 16.29 -8.84 -4.56
CA HIS A 121 15.83 -10.14 -5.06
C HIS A 121 15.21 -11.01 -3.95
N GLU A 122 15.11 -10.48 -2.74
CA GLU A 122 14.51 -11.17 -1.61
C GLU A 122 12.98 -11.11 -1.70
N GLU A 123 12.34 -12.22 -1.39
CA GLU A 123 10.87 -12.29 -1.31
C GLU A 123 10.36 -11.37 -0.21
N LEU A 124 9.24 -10.72 -0.48
CA LEU A 124 8.63 -9.82 0.49
C LEU A 124 7.98 -10.61 1.65
N PRO A 125 8.08 -10.11 2.89
CA PRO A 125 7.52 -10.78 4.06
C PRO A 125 6.00 -10.94 3.94
N ARG A 126 5.51 -12.14 4.32
CA ARG A 126 4.10 -12.50 4.22
C ARG A 126 3.54 -12.95 5.56
N VAL A 127 2.27 -12.66 5.78
CA VAL A 127 1.49 -13.25 6.88
C VAL A 127 1.04 -14.68 6.50
N ALA A 128 0.56 -15.45 7.48
CA ALA A 128 0.12 -16.83 7.28
C ALA A 128 -0.95 -17.01 6.19
N SER A 129 -1.72 -15.97 5.87
CA SER A 129 -2.70 -15.97 4.77
C SER A 129 -2.10 -15.76 3.36
N GLY A 130 -0.77 -15.63 3.24
CA GLY A 130 -0.06 -15.37 1.99
C GLY A 130 -0.01 -13.92 1.53
N LYS A 131 -0.67 -13.00 2.22
CA LYS A 131 -0.63 -11.55 1.91
C LYS A 131 0.67 -10.92 2.41
N PHE A 132 1.13 -9.86 1.75
CA PHE A 132 2.28 -9.08 2.21
C PHE A 132 2.05 -8.52 3.61
N SER A 133 3.06 -8.65 4.47
CA SER A 133 3.04 -8.09 5.83
C SER A 133 3.50 -6.63 5.79
N LYS A 134 2.57 -5.71 5.47
CA LYS A 134 2.89 -4.27 5.44
C LYS A 134 3.39 -3.75 6.81
N THR A 135 2.98 -4.39 7.91
CA THR A 135 3.49 -4.05 9.25
C THR A 135 4.99 -4.35 9.38
N GLN A 136 5.42 -5.57 9.02
CA GLN A 136 6.84 -5.92 9.05
C GLN A 136 7.68 -5.05 8.11
N LEU A 137 7.13 -4.73 6.92
CA LEU A 137 7.80 -3.82 5.99
C LEU A 137 7.97 -2.42 6.58
N ARG A 138 6.95 -1.86 7.23
CA ARG A 138 7.06 -0.57 7.94
C ARG A 138 8.14 -0.59 9.00
N ASP A 139 8.18 -1.63 9.83
CA ASP A 139 9.18 -1.78 10.91
C ASP A 139 10.60 -1.81 10.35
N ILE A 140 10.82 -2.52 9.23
CA ILE A 140 12.11 -2.57 8.53
C ILE A 140 12.50 -1.18 8.02
N PHE A 141 11.60 -0.47 7.35
CA PHE A 141 11.90 0.85 6.76
C PHE A 141 12.17 1.90 7.84
N VAL A 142 11.39 1.93 8.92
CA VAL A 142 11.62 2.84 10.05
C VAL A 142 13.00 2.58 10.70
N SER A 143 13.40 1.31 10.84
CA SER A 143 14.73 0.97 11.37
C SER A 143 15.86 1.40 10.44
N ILE A 144 15.67 1.37 9.13
CA ILE A 144 16.66 1.83 8.15
C ILE A 144 16.79 3.36 8.21
N GLU A 145 15.67 4.09 8.28
CA GLU A 145 15.64 5.56 8.35
C GLU A 145 16.32 6.08 9.62
N GLN A 146 16.09 5.43 10.77
CA GLN A 146 16.74 5.81 12.04
C GLN A 146 18.24 5.53 12.08
N ASN A 147 18.76 4.68 11.20
CA ASN A 147 20.17 4.34 11.11
C ASN A 147 20.93 5.07 9.97
N GLN A 148 20.27 5.97 9.23
CA GLN A 148 20.97 6.88 8.32
C GLN A 148 21.53 8.05 9.11
N PRO A 149 22.88 8.31 9.01
CA PRO A 149 23.57 9.33 9.77
C PRO A 149 23.18 10.76 9.40
#